data_59677a7dbba17d95e93712f9459f5dca
#
_entry.id   59677a7dbba17d95e93712f9459f5dca
#
_cell.length_a   1.000
_cell.length_b   1.000
_cell.length_c   1.000
_cell.angle_alpha   90.00
_cell.angle_beta   90.00
_cell.angle_gamma   90.00
#
_symmetry.space_group_name_H-M   'P 1'
#
loop_
_entity.id
_entity.type
_entity.pdbx_description
1 polymer ?
#
loop_
_entity_poly.entity_id
_entity_poly.type
_entity_poly.pdbx_seq_one_letter_code
_entity_poly.pdbx_strand_id
1 'polypeptide(L)'
;MRSELGESPDVVATLLDRANGPIEDVARLVRERDVDLVVIAARGTSDHAAVYAQYVLGACNGLPVALAAPSLVSVYGRAPRVRNALVIGISQSGRSPDVVAVLDDARRQGAVTVALTNDPASELAGAADHLVELGAGPERAVAATKTYVAEVALLAMLAAAISGDGASIAELRELPAAMRRALAAEVEDAVEAIAAQWATEDRCAVIARGFQYATAREWALKLKELAYILADPYSGADFEHGPIALVEPGFPVIAVATAGPLLVDMHGLLGRLNAARARLLVLSDDPSLRSLGDGIPVPAGVPEWLSPIVTILPAQLFAYHLARARGLDTEAPRTISKVTLTR
;
A
#
# COMPACT_ATOMS: atom_id res chain seq x y z
N MET A 1 -2.27 15.75 8.05
CA MET A 1 -2.14 14.28 8.04
C MET A 1 -3.23 13.55 8.83
N ARG A 2 -3.38 13.74 10.17
CA ARG A 2 -4.40 12.99 10.95
C ARG A 2 -5.84 13.20 10.44
N SER A 3 -6.21 14.43 10.08
CA SER A 3 -7.51 14.72 9.49
C SER A 3 -7.72 13.97 8.16
N GLU A 4 -6.74 14.04 7.27
CA GLU A 4 -6.78 13.39 5.94
C GLU A 4 -6.85 11.87 6.03
N LEU A 5 -6.15 11.27 7.02
CA LEU A 5 -6.28 9.85 7.31
C LEU A 5 -7.72 9.50 7.71
N GLY A 6 -8.36 10.34 8.53
CA GLY A 6 -9.75 10.16 8.94
C GLY A 6 -10.78 10.24 7.80
N GLU A 7 -10.43 10.86 6.68
CA GLU A 7 -11.28 10.96 5.48
C GLU A 7 -11.27 9.67 4.64
N SER A 8 -10.30 8.77 4.85
CA SER A 8 -10.10 7.57 4.03
C SER A 8 -11.36 6.68 3.87
N PRO A 9 -12.17 6.41 4.91
CA PRO A 9 -13.38 5.62 4.74
C PRO A 9 -14.42 6.25 3.81
N ASP A 10 -14.56 7.58 3.84
CA ASP A 10 -15.51 8.30 3.00
C ASP A 10 -15.00 8.46 1.57
N VAL A 11 -13.68 8.59 1.39
CA VAL A 11 -13.01 8.54 0.09
C VAL A 11 -13.28 7.19 -0.58
N VAL A 12 -13.06 6.08 0.12
CA VAL A 12 -13.29 4.74 -0.43
C VAL A 12 -14.78 4.51 -0.71
N ALA A 13 -15.68 4.93 0.17
CA ALA A 13 -17.13 4.82 -0.07
C ALA A 13 -17.55 5.53 -1.37
N THR A 14 -17.06 6.76 -1.58
CA THR A 14 -17.32 7.53 -2.80
C THR A 14 -16.69 6.89 -4.03
N LEU A 15 -15.48 6.33 -3.88
CA LEU A 15 -14.72 5.72 -4.94
C LEU A 15 -15.41 4.47 -5.50
N LEU A 16 -15.98 3.63 -4.62
CA LEU A 16 -16.70 2.41 -4.98
C LEU A 16 -17.88 2.68 -5.93
N ASP A 17 -18.54 3.83 -5.80
CA ASP A 17 -19.62 4.21 -6.69
C ASP A 17 -19.10 4.89 -7.96
N ARG A 18 -18.17 5.84 -7.81
CA ARG A 18 -17.74 6.73 -8.89
C ARG A 18 -16.82 6.05 -9.90
N ALA A 19 -15.91 5.21 -9.44
CA ALA A 19 -14.90 4.57 -10.28
C ALA A 19 -15.40 3.28 -10.95
N ASN A 20 -16.59 2.78 -10.61
CA ASN A 20 -17.10 1.51 -11.12
C ASN A 20 -17.12 1.48 -12.65
N GLY A 21 -17.68 2.49 -13.33
CA GLY A 21 -17.74 2.55 -14.78
C GLY A 21 -16.35 2.53 -15.45
N PRO A 22 -15.45 3.46 -15.12
CA PRO A 22 -14.07 3.45 -15.64
C PRO A 22 -13.30 2.15 -15.38
N ILE A 23 -13.47 1.54 -14.22
CA ILE A 23 -12.84 0.26 -13.87
C ILE A 23 -13.40 -0.88 -14.71
N GLU A 24 -14.72 -0.96 -14.91
CA GLU A 24 -15.36 -1.97 -15.77
C GLU A 24 -14.92 -1.84 -17.24
N ASP A 25 -14.72 -0.61 -17.73
CA ASP A 25 -14.21 -0.38 -19.08
C ASP A 25 -12.78 -0.93 -19.22
N VAL A 26 -11.92 -0.70 -18.26
CA VAL A 26 -10.56 -1.26 -18.24
C VAL A 26 -10.60 -2.78 -18.14
N ALA A 27 -11.41 -3.34 -17.24
CA ALA A 27 -11.55 -4.78 -17.07
C ALA A 27 -12.08 -5.47 -18.34
N ARG A 28 -13.02 -4.85 -19.05
CA ARG A 28 -13.52 -5.32 -20.35
C ARG A 28 -12.39 -5.36 -21.39
N LEU A 29 -11.57 -4.31 -21.47
CA LEU A 29 -10.44 -4.26 -22.41
C LEU A 29 -9.38 -5.33 -22.09
N VAL A 30 -9.11 -5.59 -20.80
CA VAL A 30 -8.19 -6.66 -20.37
C VAL A 30 -8.66 -8.00 -20.90
N ARG A 31 -9.98 -8.29 -20.81
CA ARG A 31 -10.56 -9.53 -21.32
C ARG A 31 -10.61 -9.59 -22.87
N GLU A 32 -11.04 -8.50 -23.53
CA GLU A 32 -11.16 -8.43 -25.00
C GLU A 32 -9.83 -8.54 -25.73
N ARG A 33 -8.75 -7.99 -25.13
CA ARG A 33 -7.41 -8.02 -25.73
C ARG A 33 -6.57 -9.19 -25.26
N ASP A 34 -7.12 -10.08 -24.43
CA ASP A 34 -6.42 -11.23 -23.86
C ASP A 34 -5.07 -10.83 -23.25
N VAL A 35 -5.13 -9.82 -22.36
CA VAL A 35 -3.93 -9.29 -21.68
C VAL A 35 -3.33 -10.37 -20.80
N ASP A 36 -2.04 -10.63 -20.95
CA ASP A 36 -1.31 -11.68 -20.25
C ASP A 36 -0.24 -11.16 -19.25
N LEU A 37 -0.06 -9.83 -19.21
CA LEU A 37 0.92 -9.17 -18.35
C LEU A 37 0.40 -7.80 -17.88
N VAL A 38 0.61 -7.47 -16.62
CA VAL A 38 0.42 -6.11 -16.12
C VAL A 38 1.78 -5.50 -15.80
N VAL A 39 2.01 -4.25 -16.23
CA VAL A 39 3.20 -3.47 -15.88
C VAL A 39 2.75 -2.23 -15.13
N ILE A 40 3.32 -1.97 -13.97
CA ILE A 40 2.95 -0.80 -13.16
C ILE A 40 4.16 0.11 -12.98
N ALA A 41 4.00 1.37 -13.35
CA ALA A 41 4.98 2.43 -13.14
C ALA A 41 4.51 3.35 -12.00
N ALA A 42 5.31 3.45 -10.94
CA ALA A 42 5.01 4.25 -9.76
C ALA A 42 6.29 4.64 -9.02
N ARG A 43 6.17 5.49 -8.00
CA ARG A 43 7.25 5.88 -7.08
C ARG A 43 6.74 6.00 -5.65
N GLY A 44 7.64 5.74 -4.68
CA GLY A 44 7.37 5.94 -3.26
C GLY A 44 6.13 5.17 -2.78
N THR A 45 5.21 5.87 -2.16
CA THR A 45 3.93 5.32 -1.65
C THR A 45 3.13 4.62 -2.76
N SER A 46 3.03 5.20 -3.95
CA SER A 46 2.31 4.58 -5.08
C SER A 46 2.99 3.29 -5.58
N ASP A 47 4.32 3.15 -5.43
CA ASP A 47 5.03 1.90 -5.72
C ASP A 47 4.62 0.77 -4.73
N HIS A 48 4.31 1.13 -3.49
CA HIS A 48 3.79 0.15 -2.54
C HIS A 48 2.36 -0.30 -2.87
N ALA A 49 1.53 0.57 -3.45
CA ALA A 49 0.25 0.17 -4.03
C ALA A 49 0.45 -0.79 -5.22
N ALA A 50 1.49 -0.58 -6.04
CA ALA A 50 1.85 -1.51 -7.10
C ALA A 50 2.32 -2.88 -6.58
N VAL A 51 2.99 -2.92 -5.42
CA VAL A 51 3.30 -4.19 -4.73
C VAL A 51 2.03 -4.92 -4.29
N TYR A 52 1.01 -4.21 -3.79
CA TYR A 52 -0.29 -4.83 -3.53
C TYR A 52 -0.90 -5.41 -4.80
N ALA A 53 -0.82 -4.69 -5.93
CA ALA A 53 -1.33 -5.17 -7.21
C ALA A 53 -0.66 -6.47 -7.67
N GLN A 54 0.63 -6.70 -7.37
CA GLN A 54 1.30 -7.97 -7.68
C GLN A 54 0.59 -9.16 -7.03
N TYR A 55 0.14 -8.99 -5.79
CA TYR A 55 -0.57 -10.03 -5.07
C TYR A 55 -2.02 -10.15 -5.53
N VAL A 56 -2.76 -9.04 -5.62
CA VAL A 56 -4.21 -9.12 -5.89
C VAL A 56 -4.50 -9.55 -7.31
N LEU A 57 -3.82 -8.98 -8.32
CA LEU A 57 -4.02 -9.39 -9.71
C LEU A 57 -3.45 -10.79 -9.98
N GLY A 58 -2.35 -11.15 -9.31
CA GLY A 58 -1.79 -12.50 -9.38
C GLY A 58 -2.73 -13.55 -8.79
N ALA A 59 -3.23 -13.34 -7.57
CA ALA A 59 -4.05 -14.31 -6.86
C ALA A 59 -5.49 -14.38 -7.38
N CYS A 60 -6.12 -13.25 -7.71
CA CYS A 60 -7.53 -13.21 -8.13
C CYS A 60 -7.71 -13.40 -9.63
N ASN A 61 -6.72 -13.05 -10.46
CA ASN A 61 -6.88 -13.02 -11.92
C ASN A 61 -5.84 -13.88 -12.67
N GLY A 62 -4.84 -14.44 -11.98
CA GLY A 62 -3.74 -15.17 -12.63
C GLY A 62 -2.82 -14.29 -13.48
N LEU A 63 -2.89 -12.97 -13.35
CA LEU A 63 -2.10 -12.02 -14.11
C LEU A 63 -0.76 -11.71 -13.42
N PRO A 64 0.37 -12.02 -14.04
CA PRO A 64 1.66 -11.59 -13.53
C PRO A 64 1.79 -10.07 -13.60
N VAL A 65 2.37 -9.46 -12.55
CA VAL A 65 2.59 -8.01 -12.48
C VAL A 65 4.07 -7.71 -12.35
N ALA A 66 4.59 -6.93 -13.30
CA ALA A 66 5.95 -6.41 -13.24
C ALA A 66 5.94 -4.94 -12.77
N LEU A 67 6.81 -4.61 -11.81
CA LEU A 67 7.07 -3.22 -11.46
C LEU A 67 8.05 -2.65 -12.50
N ALA A 68 7.68 -1.53 -13.11
CA ALA A 68 8.51 -0.89 -14.11
C ALA A 68 9.83 -0.36 -13.48
N ALA A 69 10.87 -0.36 -14.29
CA ALA A 69 12.10 0.40 -14.02
C ALA A 69 12.10 1.65 -14.93
N PRO A 70 11.50 2.78 -14.52
CA PRO A 70 11.25 3.92 -15.41
C PRO A 70 12.50 4.51 -16.02
N SER A 71 13.67 4.39 -15.38
CA SER A 71 14.96 4.82 -15.93
C SER A 71 15.34 4.13 -17.23
N LEU A 72 14.83 2.92 -17.50
CA LEU A 72 15.04 2.25 -18.81
C LEU A 72 14.47 3.10 -19.95
N VAL A 73 13.33 3.75 -19.71
CA VAL A 73 12.68 4.62 -20.69
C VAL A 73 13.26 6.03 -20.61
N SER A 74 13.23 6.66 -19.43
CA SER A 74 13.54 8.07 -19.27
C SER A 74 15.03 8.43 -19.40
N VAL A 75 15.94 7.50 -19.07
CA VAL A 75 17.39 7.75 -19.06
C VAL A 75 18.09 6.92 -20.15
N TYR A 76 17.83 5.61 -20.21
CA TYR A 76 18.52 4.74 -21.17
C TYR A 76 17.90 4.76 -22.56
N GLY A 77 16.68 5.29 -22.73
CA GLY A 77 15.97 5.33 -24.02
C GLY A 77 15.67 3.92 -24.58
N ARG A 78 15.49 2.93 -23.71
CA ARG A 78 15.28 1.51 -24.06
C ARG A 78 14.10 0.94 -23.30
N ALA A 79 12.91 1.11 -23.86
CA ALA A 79 11.70 0.57 -23.28
C ALA A 79 11.60 -0.95 -23.44
N PRO A 80 11.11 -1.68 -22.43
CA PRO A 80 10.67 -3.07 -22.56
C PRO A 80 9.52 -3.20 -23.58
N ARG A 81 9.35 -4.39 -24.15
CA ARG A 81 8.21 -4.70 -25.03
C ARG A 81 6.98 -5.00 -24.20
N VAL A 82 5.93 -4.18 -24.37
CA VAL A 82 4.70 -4.26 -23.55
C VAL A 82 3.42 -4.29 -24.41
N ARG A 83 3.52 -4.63 -25.69
CA ARG A 83 2.38 -4.54 -26.63
C ARG A 83 1.11 -5.26 -26.17
N ASN A 84 1.25 -6.41 -25.51
CA ASN A 84 0.09 -7.21 -25.01
C ASN A 84 -0.11 -7.04 -23.51
N ALA A 85 0.29 -5.92 -22.94
CA ALA A 85 0.18 -5.66 -21.52
C ALA A 85 -0.91 -4.62 -21.22
N LEU A 86 -1.41 -4.69 -19.98
CA LEU A 86 -2.01 -3.55 -19.30
C LEU A 86 -0.89 -2.77 -18.62
N VAL A 87 -0.69 -1.51 -18.97
CA VAL A 87 0.32 -0.65 -18.36
C VAL A 87 -0.37 0.42 -17.52
N ILE A 88 -0.12 0.39 -16.22
CA ILE A 88 -0.75 1.31 -15.25
C ILE A 88 0.31 2.28 -14.74
N GLY A 89 0.07 3.58 -14.85
CA GLY A 89 0.83 4.61 -14.16
C GLY A 89 0.10 5.06 -12.91
N ILE A 90 0.75 5.01 -11.75
CA ILE A 90 0.16 5.45 -10.49
C ILE A 90 0.96 6.63 -9.96
N SER A 91 0.29 7.77 -9.78
CA SER A 91 0.90 8.97 -9.20
C SER A 91 -0.18 9.90 -8.67
N GLN A 92 -0.13 10.19 -7.37
CA GLN A 92 -1.08 11.11 -6.74
C GLN A 92 -1.15 12.46 -7.48
N SER A 93 -0.01 13.07 -7.79
CA SER A 93 0.06 14.36 -8.50
C SER A 93 -0.01 14.24 -10.02
N GLY A 94 0.24 13.05 -10.57
CA GLY A 94 0.36 12.82 -12.00
C GLY A 94 1.51 13.55 -12.70
N ARG A 95 2.51 14.05 -11.94
CA ARG A 95 3.59 14.91 -12.42
C ARG A 95 4.98 14.28 -12.38
N SER A 96 5.08 12.99 -12.17
CA SER A 96 6.37 12.27 -12.18
C SER A 96 6.82 12.00 -13.61
N PRO A 97 7.85 12.70 -14.13
CA PRO A 97 8.20 12.65 -15.57
C PRO A 97 8.59 11.24 -16.04
N ASP A 98 9.24 10.47 -15.19
CA ASP A 98 9.66 9.11 -15.48
C ASP A 98 8.50 8.12 -15.53
N VAL A 99 7.47 8.30 -14.71
CA VAL A 99 6.22 7.51 -14.77
C VAL A 99 5.42 7.86 -16.02
N VAL A 100 5.32 9.16 -16.35
CA VAL A 100 4.69 9.65 -17.59
C VAL A 100 5.38 9.06 -18.83
N ALA A 101 6.71 9.05 -18.85
CA ALA A 101 7.47 8.50 -19.97
C ALA A 101 7.20 7.01 -20.23
N VAL A 102 6.98 6.22 -19.16
CA VAL A 102 6.62 4.80 -19.29
C VAL A 102 5.26 4.63 -19.96
N LEU A 103 4.25 5.40 -19.52
CA LEU A 103 2.90 5.34 -20.12
C LEU A 103 2.90 5.78 -21.57
N ASP A 104 3.56 6.91 -21.88
CA ASP A 104 3.65 7.44 -23.24
C ASP A 104 4.34 6.44 -24.19
N ASP A 105 5.39 5.77 -23.73
CA ASP A 105 6.05 4.74 -24.52
C ASP A 105 5.16 3.50 -24.71
N ALA A 106 4.51 3.01 -23.65
CA ALA A 106 3.61 1.88 -23.71
C ALA A 106 2.42 2.14 -24.67
N ARG A 107 1.85 3.34 -24.60
CA ARG A 107 0.80 3.79 -25.54
C ARG A 107 1.26 3.74 -26.99
N ARG A 108 2.48 4.25 -27.27
CA ARG A 108 3.07 4.17 -28.63
C ARG A 108 3.27 2.74 -29.12
N GLN A 109 3.48 1.79 -28.22
CA GLN A 109 3.57 0.36 -28.53
C GLN A 109 2.21 -0.30 -28.75
N GLY A 110 1.08 0.38 -28.43
CA GLY A 110 -0.29 -0.13 -28.55
C GLY A 110 -0.76 -0.97 -27.37
N ALA A 111 -0.09 -0.87 -26.21
CA ALA A 111 -0.56 -1.46 -24.95
C ALA A 111 -1.85 -0.78 -24.46
N VAL A 112 -2.61 -1.44 -23.61
CA VAL A 112 -3.69 -0.77 -22.85
C VAL A 112 -3.06 0.07 -21.76
N THR A 113 -3.26 1.39 -21.82
CA THR A 113 -2.64 2.31 -20.85
C THR A 113 -3.67 2.95 -19.93
N VAL A 114 -3.39 2.95 -18.63
CA VAL A 114 -4.27 3.50 -17.59
C VAL A 114 -3.49 4.42 -16.66
N ALA A 115 -4.01 5.61 -16.44
CA ALA A 115 -3.53 6.53 -15.41
C ALA A 115 -4.41 6.43 -14.15
N LEU A 116 -3.79 6.19 -13.00
CA LEU A 116 -4.41 6.36 -11.68
C LEU A 116 -3.82 7.62 -11.06
N THR A 117 -4.60 8.70 -10.98
CA THR A 117 -4.14 9.98 -10.45
C THR A 117 -5.25 10.76 -9.78
N ASN A 118 -4.88 11.65 -8.86
CA ASN A 118 -5.82 12.56 -8.20
C ASN A 118 -6.02 13.89 -8.95
N ASP A 119 -5.23 14.12 -10.01
CA ASP A 119 -5.31 15.30 -10.87
C ASP A 119 -5.65 14.89 -12.31
N PRO A 120 -6.94 14.98 -12.73
CA PRO A 120 -7.34 14.57 -14.08
C PRO A 120 -6.77 15.45 -15.20
N ALA A 121 -6.21 16.62 -14.87
CA ALA A 121 -5.55 17.52 -15.83
C ALA A 121 -4.02 17.33 -15.87
N SER A 122 -3.50 16.31 -15.17
CA SER A 122 -2.07 16.05 -15.09
C SER A 122 -1.47 15.48 -16.36
N GLU A 123 -0.13 15.58 -16.47
CA GLU A 123 0.63 14.99 -17.59
C GLU A 123 0.41 13.48 -17.69
N LEU A 124 0.31 12.79 -16.54
CA LEU A 124 0.06 11.34 -16.49
C LEU A 124 -1.31 10.99 -17.11
N ALA A 125 -2.35 11.76 -16.77
CA ALA A 125 -3.68 11.58 -17.35
C ALA A 125 -3.66 11.76 -18.87
N GLY A 126 -2.90 12.73 -19.39
CA GLY A 126 -2.74 12.97 -20.83
C GLY A 126 -1.93 11.89 -21.57
N ALA A 127 -1.06 11.16 -20.86
CA ALA A 127 -0.20 10.12 -21.44
C ALA A 127 -0.90 8.76 -21.58
N ALA A 128 -2.02 8.53 -20.93
CA ALA A 128 -2.77 7.28 -20.97
C ALA A 128 -4.00 7.34 -21.90
N ASP A 129 -4.49 6.17 -22.35
CA ASP A 129 -5.75 6.06 -23.08
C ASP A 129 -6.96 6.07 -22.14
N HIS A 130 -6.77 5.63 -20.89
CA HIS A 130 -7.82 5.56 -19.87
C HIS A 130 -7.36 6.25 -18.60
N LEU A 131 -8.28 7.00 -17.99
CA LEU A 131 -8.10 7.65 -16.69
C LEU A 131 -9.05 7.05 -15.68
N VAL A 132 -8.53 6.65 -14.52
CA VAL A 132 -9.32 6.39 -13.33
C VAL A 132 -8.85 7.36 -12.23
N GLU A 133 -9.72 8.29 -11.87
CA GLU A 133 -9.39 9.28 -10.86
C GLU A 133 -9.42 8.67 -9.45
N LEU A 134 -8.41 8.99 -8.62
CA LEU A 134 -8.41 8.64 -7.20
C LEU A 134 -9.56 9.30 -6.43
N GLY A 135 -9.92 10.52 -6.82
CA GLY A 135 -11.04 11.25 -6.20
C GLY A 135 -10.89 11.49 -4.70
N ALA A 136 -9.66 11.43 -4.18
CA ALA A 136 -9.38 11.57 -2.77
C ALA A 136 -9.46 13.02 -2.25
N GLY A 137 -9.74 13.98 -3.14
CA GLY A 137 -9.70 15.40 -2.80
C GLY A 137 -8.27 15.88 -2.48
N PRO A 138 -8.12 17.12 -1.99
CA PRO A 138 -6.82 17.68 -1.66
C PRO A 138 -6.15 16.91 -0.52
N GLU A 139 -4.90 16.48 -0.72
CA GLU A 139 -4.05 15.92 0.32
C GLU A 139 -2.83 16.82 0.49
N ARG A 140 -2.77 17.51 1.63
CA ARG A 140 -1.78 18.57 1.92
C ARG A 140 -0.56 18.04 2.67
N ALA A 141 -0.75 17.03 3.53
CA ALA A 141 0.34 16.38 4.21
C ALA A 141 1.36 15.85 3.20
N VAL A 142 2.65 16.04 3.47
CA VAL A 142 3.72 15.57 2.59
C VAL A 142 3.68 14.05 2.49
N ALA A 143 3.59 13.37 3.63
CA ALA A 143 3.40 11.92 3.67
C ALA A 143 1.98 11.55 3.23
N ALA A 144 1.84 10.76 2.18
CA ALA A 144 0.55 10.32 1.67
C ALA A 144 -0.18 9.40 2.66
N THR A 145 -1.51 9.54 2.72
CA THR A 145 -2.41 8.74 3.57
C THR A 145 -3.61 8.26 2.76
N LYS A 146 -4.65 9.09 2.62
CA LYS A 146 -5.91 8.74 1.93
C LYS A 146 -5.72 8.46 0.43
N THR A 147 -4.75 9.10 -0.22
CA THR A 147 -4.45 8.83 -1.65
C THR A 147 -3.89 7.43 -1.84
N TYR A 148 -2.99 6.97 -0.97
CA TYR A 148 -2.53 5.58 -0.97
C TYR A 148 -3.68 4.58 -0.80
N VAL A 149 -4.56 4.85 0.17
CA VAL A 149 -5.74 4.01 0.42
C VAL A 149 -6.63 3.94 -0.82
N ALA A 150 -6.84 5.08 -1.50
CA ALA A 150 -7.59 5.14 -2.76
C ALA A 150 -6.91 4.34 -3.89
N GLU A 151 -5.58 4.43 -4.01
CA GLU A 151 -4.81 3.65 -4.99
C GLU A 151 -4.99 2.14 -4.78
N VAL A 152 -4.83 1.66 -3.54
CA VAL A 152 -5.01 0.24 -3.20
C VAL A 152 -6.46 -0.20 -3.42
N ALA A 153 -7.44 0.63 -3.06
CA ALA A 153 -8.86 0.33 -3.28
C ALA A 153 -9.21 0.23 -4.77
N LEU A 154 -8.69 1.11 -5.63
CA LEU A 154 -8.88 1.03 -7.08
C LEU A 154 -8.28 -0.24 -7.68
N LEU A 155 -7.11 -0.66 -7.20
CA LEU A 155 -6.48 -1.90 -7.65
C LEU A 155 -7.28 -3.13 -7.21
N ALA A 156 -7.87 -3.10 -6.01
CA ALA A 156 -8.81 -4.13 -5.57
C ALA A 156 -10.09 -4.17 -6.42
N MET A 157 -10.67 -3.00 -6.73
CA MET A 157 -11.83 -2.89 -7.62
C MET A 157 -11.51 -3.44 -9.02
N LEU A 158 -10.34 -3.12 -9.56
CA LEU A 158 -9.90 -3.64 -10.87
C LEU A 158 -9.79 -5.17 -10.86
N ALA A 159 -9.20 -5.75 -9.81
CA ALA A 159 -9.10 -7.20 -9.67
C ALA A 159 -10.49 -7.86 -9.63
N ALA A 160 -11.42 -7.31 -8.84
CA ALA A 160 -12.81 -7.79 -8.76
C ALA A 160 -13.54 -7.68 -10.11
N ALA A 161 -13.37 -6.57 -10.83
CA ALA A 161 -14.00 -6.34 -12.13
C ALA A 161 -13.44 -7.27 -13.21
N ILE A 162 -12.12 -7.56 -13.21
CA ILE A 162 -11.51 -8.51 -14.15
C ILE A 162 -12.04 -9.92 -13.90
N SER A 163 -12.16 -10.34 -12.62
CA SER A 163 -12.71 -11.66 -12.28
C SER A 163 -14.20 -11.79 -12.57
N GLY A 164 -14.94 -10.68 -12.50
CA GLY A 164 -16.40 -10.67 -12.67
C GLY A 164 -17.15 -11.38 -11.53
N ASP A 165 -16.50 -11.60 -10.39
CA ASP A 165 -17.09 -12.29 -9.25
C ASP A 165 -17.94 -11.37 -8.39
N GLY A 166 -19.24 -11.64 -8.31
CA GLY A 166 -20.19 -10.87 -7.52
C GLY A 166 -19.93 -10.89 -6.02
N ALA A 167 -19.25 -11.92 -5.48
CA ALA A 167 -18.90 -12.01 -4.08
C ALA A 167 -17.81 -10.97 -3.73
N SER A 168 -16.80 -10.82 -4.57
CA SER A 168 -15.74 -9.82 -4.42
C SER A 168 -16.30 -8.38 -4.42
N ILE A 169 -17.31 -8.11 -5.24
CA ILE A 169 -17.99 -6.80 -5.28
C ILE A 169 -18.74 -6.55 -3.95
N ALA A 170 -19.39 -7.57 -3.40
CA ALA A 170 -20.07 -7.44 -2.11
C ALA A 170 -19.08 -7.18 -0.94
N GLU A 171 -17.94 -7.88 -0.94
CA GLU A 171 -16.87 -7.68 0.04
C GLU A 171 -16.28 -6.25 -0.01
N LEU A 172 -16.07 -5.70 -1.20
CA LEU A 172 -15.61 -4.31 -1.38
C LEU A 172 -16.55 -3.29 -0.71
N ARG A 173 -17.86 -3.50 -0.76
CA ARG A 173 -18.85 -2.60 -0.17
C ARG A 173 -18.79 -2.54 1.36
N GLU A 174 -18.25 -3.55 2.01
CA GLU A 174 -18.07 -3.59 3.47
C GLU A 174 -16.81 -2.83 3.95
N LEU A 175 -15.88 -2.49 3.04
CA LEU A 175 -14.62 -1.83 3.36
C LEU A 175 -14.80 -0.53 4.18
N PRO A 176 -15.66 0.43 3.80
CA PRO A 176 -15.76 1.69 4.55
C PRO A 176 -16.16 1.47 6.01
N ALA A 177 -17.01 0.47 6.29
CA ALA A 177 -17.40 0.13 7.64
C ALA A 177 -16.25 -0.50 8.43
N ALA A 178 -15.47 -1.40 7.82
CA ALA A 178 -14.28 -1.99 8.42
C ALA A 178 -13.21 -0.92 8.70
N MET A 179 -12.99 0.00 7.77
CA MET A 179 -12.05 1.11 7.91
C MET A 179 -12.41 2.04 9.08
N ARG A 180 -13.71 2.37 9.25
CA ARG A 180 -14.16 3.16 10.40
C ARG A 180 -13.90 2.44 11.72
N ARG A 181 -14.07 1.10 11.78
CA ARG A 181 -13.70 0.32 12.97
C ARG A 181 -12.20 0.35 13.25
N ALA A 182 -11.36 0.32 12.21
CA ALA A 182 -9.89 0.41 12.36
C ALA A 182 -9.41 1.79 12.83
N LEU A 183 -10.25 2.83 12.70
CA LEU A 183 -10.00 4.21 13.15
C LEU A 183 -10.84 4.58 14.39
N ALA A 184 -11.44 3.60 15.07
CA ALA A 184 -12.20 3.85 16.28
C ALA A 184 -11.32 4.44 17.39
N ALA A 185 -11.89 5.27 18.26
CA ALA A 185 -11.14 6.00 19.28
C ALA A 185 -10.31 5.08 20.18
N GLU A 186 -10.85 3.94 20.59
CA GLU A 186 -10.15 2.95 21.40
C GLU A 186 -8.93 2.33 20.69
N VAL A 187 -8.95 2.23 19.35
CA VAL A 187 -7.79 1.79 18.56
C VAL A 187 -6.74 2.89 18.52
N GLU A 188 -7.15 4.13 18.29
CA GLU A 188 -6.25 5.27 18.27
C GLU A 188 -5.57 5.51 19.62
N ASP A 189 -6.31 5.42 20.73
CA ASP A 189 -5.78 5.54 22.09
C ASP A 189 -4.71 4.46 22.37
N ALA A 190 -4.97 3.21 21.97
CA ALA A 190 -4.01 2.11 22.10
C ALA A 190 -2.76 2.36 21.24
N VAL A 191 -2.93 2.82 20.01
CA VAL A 191 -1.83 3.16 19.09
C VAL A 191 -0.98 4.29 19.65
N GLU A 192 -1.58 5.36 20.18
CA GLU A 192 -0.88 6.49 20.79
C GLU A 192 -0.04 6.05 21.99
N ALA A 193 -0.62 5.23 22.88
CA ALA A 193 0.08 4.71 24.06
C ALA A 193 1.31 3.86 23.67
N ILE A 194 1.15 2.97 22.67
CA ILE A 194 2.26 2.13 22.17
C ILE A 194 3.32 3.01 21.48
N ALA A 195 2.92 3.96 20.65
CA ALA A 195 3.83 4.85 19.94
C ALA A 195 4.71 5.65 20.92
N ALA A 196 4.17 6.11 22.04
CA ALA A 196 4.94 6.79 23.09
C ALA A 196 6.05 5.88 23.68
N GLN A 197 5.79 4.58 23.83
CA GLN A 197 6.78 3.62 24.33
C GLN A 197 7.88 3.30 23.30
N TRP A 198 7.59 3.48 22.00
CA TRP A 198 8.51 3.24 20.90
C TRP A 198 9.29 4.49 20.48
N ALA A 199 9.09 5.62 21.15
CA ALA A 199 9.68 6.91 20.78
C ALA A 199 11.22 6.95 20.79
N THR A 200 11.87 6.03 21.48
CA THR A 200 13.34 5.95 21.56
C THR A 200 13.98 5.01 20.53
N GLU A 201 13.17 4.28 19.76
CA GLU A 201 13.69 3.35 18.76
C GLU A 201 14.20 4.08 17.52
N ASP A 202 15.41 3.77 17.08
CA ASP A 202 16.03 4.39 15.90
C ASP A 202 16.02 3.49 14.67
N ARG A 203 15.78 2.19 14.87
CA ARG A 203 15.73 1.18 13.81
C ARG A 203 14.68 0.13 14.11
N CYS A 204 14.14 -0.50 13.08
CA CYS A 204 13.30 -1.70 13.22
C CYS A 204 13.22 -2.48 11.90
N ALA A 205 12.96 -3.79 11.99
CA ALA A 205 12.43 -4.53 10.87
C ALA A 205 10.89 -4.40 10.84
N VAL A 206 10.30 -4.28 9.65
CA VAL A 206 8.85 -4.31 9.47
C VAL A 206 8.51 -5.51 8.61
N ILE A 207 7.87 -6.53 9.19
CA ILE A 207 7.65 -7.81 8.53
C ILE A 207 6.16 -8.06 8.27
N ALA A 208 5.87 -8.60 7.09
CA ALA A 208 4.56 -9.12 6.74
C ALA A 208 4.70 -10.19 5.65
N ARG A 209 3.59 -10.81 5.23
CA ARG A 209 3.62 -11.81 4.17
C ARG A 209 2.37 -11.69 3.29
N GLY A 210 2.48 -12.10 2.00
CA GLY A 210 1.36 -12.04 1.07
C GLY A 210 0.88 -10.62 0.82
N PHE A 211 -0.42 -10.42 0.81
CA PHE A 211 -1.04 -9.10 0.58
C PHE A 211 -0.55 -8.02 1.56
N GLN A 212 -0.25 -8.40 2.80
CA GLN A 212 0.23 -7.48 3.84
C GLN A 212 1.67 -6.99 3.62
N TYR A 213 2.42 -7.57 2.68
CA TYR A 213 3.75 -7.07 2.37
C TYR A 213 3.73 -5.62 1.87
N ALA A 214 2.70 -5.24 1.13
CA ALA A 214 2.49 -3.84 0.74
C ALA A 214 2.31 -2.92 1.96
N THR A 215 1.56 -3.37 2.99
CA THR A 215 1.39 -2.63 4.25
C THR A 215 2.71 -2.48 4.98
N ALA A 216 3.53 -3.53 5.06
CA ALA A 216 4.85 -3.45 5.70
C ALA A 216 5.76 -2.44 5.01
N ARG A 217 5.78 -2.43 3.67
CA ARG A 217 6.56 -1.47 2.88
C ARG A 217 6.11 -0.03 3.10
N GLU A 218 4.79 0.20 3.07
CA GLU A 218 4.24 1.54 3.26
C GLU A 218 4.43 2.02 4.70
N TRP A 219 4.22 1.15 5.69
CA TRP A 219 4.47 1.50 7.09
C TRP A 219 5.94 1.86 7.32
N ALA A 220 6.87 1.07 6.81
CA ALA A 220 8.30 1.36 6.88
C ALA A 220 8.65 2.71 6.23
N LEU A 221 7.99 3.07 5.11
CA LEU A 221 8.17 4.38 4.49
C LEU A 221 7.67 5.49 5.40
N LYS A 222 6.47 5.37 5.96
CA LYS A 222 5.90 6.38 6.89
C LYS A 222 6.78 6.57 8.13
N LEU A 223 7.37 5.50 8.67
CA LEU A 223 8.32 5.59 9.79
C LEU A 223 9.59 6.36 9.41
N LYS A 224 10.12 6.15 8.20
CA LYS A 224 11.27 6.90 7.67
C LYS A 224 10.94 8.37 7.44
N GLU A 225 9.80 8.66 6.83
CA GLU A 225 9.40 10.02 6.45
C GLU A 225 9.06 10.90 7.66
N LEU A 226 8.35 10.34 8.65
CA LEU A 226 7.74 11.10 9.74
C LEU A 226 8.55 11.01 11.04
N ALA A 227 9.00 9.82 11.39
CA ALA A 227 9.68 9.54 12.65
C ALA A 227 11.21 9.42 12.52
N TYR A 228 11.73 9.45 11.29
CA TYR A 228 13.16 9.32 10.96
C TYR A 228 13.80 8.04 11.52
N ILE A 229 13.04 6.95 11.56
CA ILE A 229 13.49 5.63 11.98
C ILE A 229 14.01 4.88 10.75
N LEU A 230 15.14 4.20 10.87
CA LEU A 230 15.61 3.26 9.87
C LEU A 230 14.74 1.99 9.92
N ALA A 231 13.59 2.04 9.27
CA ALA A 231 12.65 0.93 9.17
C ALA A 231 12.89 0.16 7.87
N ASP A 232 13.18 -1.13 7.97
CA ASP A 232 13.48 -1.97 6.81
C ASP A 232 12.36 -3.01 6.60
N PRO A 233 11.63 -2.98 5.48
CA PRO A 233 10.49 -3.87 5.23
C PRO A 233 10.94 -5.18 4.61
N TYR A 234 10.42 -6.30 5.14
CA TYR A 234 10.68 -7.64 4.63
C TYR A 234 9.39 -8.44 4.43
N SER A 235 9.37 -9.26 3.40
CA SER A 235 8.51 -10.44 3.41
C SER A 235 8.98 -11.37 4.53
N GLY A 236 8.04 -11.97 5.29
CA GLY A 236 8.41 -12.90 6.36
C GLY A 236 9.31 -14.04 5.88
N ALA A 237 9.10 -14.54 4.66
CA ALA A 237 9.98 -15.55 4.06
C ALA A 237 11.38 -15.01 3.81
N ASP A 238 11.52 -13.83 3.18
CA ASP A 238 12.84 -13.25 2.92
C ASP A 238 13.58 -12.88 4.21
N PHE A 239 12.83 -12.48 5.26
CA PHE A 239 13.42 -12.20 6.57
C PHE A 239 14.13 -13.42 7.16
N GLU A 240 13.59 -14.62 6.98
CA GLU A 240 14.19 -15.87 7.42
C GLU A 240 15.44 -16.26 6.62
N HIS A 241 15.60 -15.76 5.39
CA HIS A 241 16.73 -16.07 4.50
C HIS A 241 17.96 -15.16 4.69
N GLY A 242 18.18 -14.69 5.91
CA GLY A 242 19.39 -13.93 6.26
C GLY A 242 19.13 -12.80 7.25
N PRO A 243 18.21 -11.84 6.97
CA PRO A 243 17.95 -10.68 7.84
C PRO A 243 17.59 -11.02 9.29
N ILE A 244 17.03 -12.20 9.56
CA ILE A 244 16.74 -12.70 10.92
C ILE A 244 17.99 -12.71 11.82
N ALA A 245 19.20 -12.79 11.25
CA ALA A 245 20.45 -12.70 11.98
C ALA A 245 20.69 -11.36 12.68
N LEU A 246 19.93 -10.31 12.32
CA LEU A 246 19.93 -9.00 13.01
C LEU A 246 19.27 -9.07 14.39
N VAL A 247 18.48 -10.11 14.64
CA VAL A 247 17.64 -10.18 15.84
C VAL A 247 18.47 -10.60 17.05
N GLU A 248 18.65 -9.66 17.94
CA GLU A 248 19.21 -9.83 19.29
C GLU A 248 18.15 -9.47 20.34
N PRO A 249 18.33 -9.81 21.62
CA PRO A 249 17.39 -9.40 22.67
C PRO A 249 17.12 -7.90 22.65
N GLY A 250 15.83 -7.53 22.54
CA GLY A 250 15.39 -6.14 22.44
C GLY A 250 15.39 -5.55 21.03
N PHE A 251 15.82 -6.29 19.99
CA PHE A 251 15.76 -5.79 18.61
C PHE A 251 14.30 -5.51 18.20
N PRO A 252 13.98 -4.28 17.72
CA PRO A 252 12.61 -3.90 17.41
C PRO A 252 12.12 -4.56 16.10
N VAL A 253 11.02 -5.27 16.18
CA VAL A 253 10.34 -5.88 15.04
C VAL A 253 8.87 -5.50 15.05
N ILE A 254 8.41 -4.88 13.99
CA ILE A 254 7.01 -4.59 13.73
C ILE A 254 6.47 -5.67 12.79
N ALA A 255 5.34 -6.28 13.12
CA ALA A 255 4.74 -7.32 12.30
C ALA A 255 3.30 -7.01 11.94
N VAL A 256 2.92 -7.31 10.69
CA VAL A 256 1.53 -7.27 10.22
C VAL A 256 1.11 -8.69 9.85
N ALA A 257 0.09 -9.21 10.52
CA ALA A 257 -0.43 -10.55 10.28
C ALA A 257 -1.94 -10.57 10.48
N THR A 258 -2.68 -10.96 9.44
CA THR A 258 -4.14 -11.05 9.47
C THR A 258 -4.59 -12.47 9.11
N ALA A 259 -5.86 -12.78 9.41
CA ALA A 259 -6.47 -14.06 9.05
C ALA A 259 -6.28 -14.36 7.56
N GLY A 260 -5.88 -15.60 7.25
CA GLY A 260 -5.60 -16.07 5.90
C GLY A 260 -4.65 -17.28 5.90
N PRO A 261 -4.34 -17.85 4.73
CA PRO A 261 -3.47 -19.03 4.61
C PRO A 261 -2.07 -18.85 5.20
N LEU A 262 -1.57 -17.62 5.22
CA LEU A 262 -0.21 -17.29 5.69
C LEU A 262 -0.12 -17.03 7.19
N LEU A 263 -1.25 -17.02 7.92
CA LEU A 263 -1.27 -16.73 9.36
C LEU A 263 -0.44 -17.75 10.16
N VAL A 264 -0.49 -19.03 9.78
CA VAL A 264 0.28 -20.11 10.45
C VAL A 264 1.78 -19.88 10.35
N ASP A 265 2.26 -19.47 9.17
CA ASP A 265 3.68 -19.17 8.95
C ASP A 265 4.12 -17.96 9.81
N MET A 266 3.28 -16.92 9.86
CA MET A 266 3.54 -15.73 10.68
C MET A 266 3.54 -16.07 12.18
N HIS A 267 2.66 -16.96 12.64
CA HIS A 267 2.70 -17.51 14.01
C HIS A 267 4.03 -18.18 14.32
N GLY A 268 4.50 -19.04 13.41
CA GLY A 268 5.80 -19.74 13.57
C GLY A 268 6.96 -18.75 13.65
N LEU A 269 7.00 -17.76 12.75
CA LEU A 269 8.05 -16.74 12.73
C LEU A 269 8.01 -15.88 14.00
N LEU A 270 6.86 -15.32 14.36
CA LEU A 270 6.74 -14.45 15.55
C LEU A 270 7.03 -15.22 16.84
N GLY A 271 6.65 -16.49 16.93
CA GLY A 271 7.03 -17.36 18.05
C GLY A 271 8.55 -17.48 18.22
N ARG A 272 9.30 -17.67 17.11
CA ARG A 272 10.76 -17.69 17.16
C ARG A 272 11.39 -16.36 17.55
N LEU A 273 10.86 -15.26 17.03
CA LEU A 273 11.30 -13.90 17.37
C LEU A 273 11.06 -13.58 18.84
N ASN A 274 9.90 -13.99 19.37
CA ASN A 274 9.59 -13.87 20.80
C ASN A 274 10.54 -14.70 21.66
N ALA A 275 10.84 -15.94 21.26
CA ALA A 275 11.81 -16.79 21.95
C ALA A 275 13.24 -16.19 21.92
N ALA A 276 13.61 -15.47 20.85
CA ALA A 276 14.84 -14.71 20.75
C ALA A 276 14.79 -13.39 21.54
N ARG A 277 13.68 -13.09 22.21
CA ARG A 277 13.45 -11.87 23.00
C ARG A 277 13.53 -10.58 22.14
N ALA A 278 13.11 -10.64 20.89
CA ALA A 278 12.88 -9.42 20.11
C ALA A 278 11.80 -8.55 20.78
N ARG A 279 11.90 -7.23 20.61
CA ARG A 279 10.81 -6.31 20.98
C ARG A 279 9.77 -6.31 19.86
N LEU A 280 8.62 -6.94 20.11
CA LEU A 280 7.58 -7.10 19.10
C LEU A 280 6.50 -6.02 19.22
N LEU A 281 6.10 -5.45 18.06
CA LEU A 281 4.84 -4.75 17.87
C LEU A 281 4.04 -5.52 16.82
N VAL A 282 2.82 -5.93 17.15
CA VAL A 282 2.03 -6.81 16.29
C VAL A 282 0.68 -6.17 15.96
N LEU A 283 0.49 -5.88 14.68
CA LEU A 283 -0.77 -5.43 14.09
C LEU A 283 -1.52 -6.66 13.55
N SER A 284 -2.61 -7.06 14.20
CA SER A 284 -3.30 -8.31 13.86
C SER A 284 -4.76 -8.32 14.31
N ASP A 285 -5.61 -9.10 13.62
CA ASP A 285 -6.94 -9.49 14.08
C ASP A 285 -6.91 -10.70 15.05
N ASP A 286 -5.77 -11.43 15.10
CA ASP A 286 -5.58 -12.57 16.00
C ASP A 286 -5.09 -12.12 17.39
N PRO A 287 -5.90 -12.32 18.48
CA PRO A 287 -5.50 -11.96 19.82
C PRO A 287 -4.25 -12.70 20.33
N SER A 288 -4.03 -13.95 19.85
CA SER A 288 -2.88 -14.74 20.29
C SER A 288 -1.56 -14.18 19.76
N LEU A 289 -1.55 -13.67 18.54
CA LEU A 289 -0.38 -12.97 17.97
C LEU A 289 -0.12 -11.64 18.69
N ARG A 290 -1.18 -10.87 18.95
CA ARG A 290 -1.04 -9.59 19.69
C ARG A 290 -0.48 -9.78 21.10
N SER A 291 -0.73 -10.91 21.73
CA SER A 291 -0.21 -11.21 23.07
C SER A 291 1.30 -11.48 23.12
N LEU A 292 1.97 -11.61 21.98
CA LEU A 292 3.42 -11.82 21.90
C LEU A 292 4.23 -10.53 22.14
N GLY A 293 3.60 -9.36 22.11
CA GLY A 293 4.26 -8.06 22.28
C GLY A 293 3.27 -6.92 22.44
N ASP A 294 3.66 -5.73 22.00
CA ASP A 294 2.77 -4.57 21.94
C ASP A 294 1.73 -4.83 20.82
N GLY A 295 0.46 -5.01 21.16
CA GLY A 295 -0.58 -5.46 20.21
C GLY A 295 -1.49 -4.32 19.75
N ILE A 296 -1.57 -4.09 18.44
CA ILE A 296 -2.54 -3.18 17.81
C ILE A 296 -3.66 -4.04 17.20
N PRO A 297 -4.92 -3.88 17.65
CA PRO A 297 -6.03 -4.64 17.09
C PRO A 297 -6.46 -4.07 15.72
N VAL A 298 -6.84 -4.97 14.82
CA VAL A 298 -7.54 -4.63 13.58
C VAL A 298 -8.87 -5.38 13.49
N PRO A 299 -9.85 -4.87 12.76
CA PRO A 299 -11.14 -5.51 12.60
C PRO A 299 -11.02 -6.93 12.03
N ALA A 300 -11.61 -7.90 12.72
CA ALA A 300 -11.73 -9.27 12.24
C ALA A 300 -12.80 -9.39 11.14
N GLY A 301 -12.72 -10.48 10.34
CA GLY A 301 -13.68 -10.80 9.30
C GLY A 301 -13.51 -10.00 8.01
N VAL A 302 -12.43 -9.25 7.87
CA VAL A 302 -12.05 -8.62 6.60
C VAL A 302 -11.38 -9.68 5.72
N PRO A 303 -11.84 -9.89 4.46
CA PRO A 303 -11.17 -10.80 3.54
C PRO A 303 -9.68 -10.48 3.40
N GLU A 304 -8.83 -11.51 3.32
CA GLU A 304 -7.37 -11.32 3.31
C GLU A 304 -6.92 -10.36 2.20
N TRP A 305 -7.48 -10.51 1.00
CA TRP A 305 -7.12 -9.67 -0.15
C TRP A 305 -7.47 -8.18 0.03
N LEU A 306 -8.46 -7.84 0.87
CA LEU A 306 -8.86 -6.47 1.20
C LEU A 306 -8.22 -5.96 2.50
N SER A 307 -7.65 -6.85 3.30
CA SER A 307 -7.12 -6.50 4.60
C SER A 307 -6.02 -5.42 4.59
N PRO A 308 -5.16 -5.27 3.54
CA PRO A 308 -4.18 -4.17 3.48
C PRO A 308 -4.80 -2.77 3.48
N ILE A 309 -6.02 -2.61 2.92
CA ILE A 309 -6.74 -1.33 2.89
C ILE A 309 -7.15 -0.90 4.31
N VAL A 310 -7.38 -1.87 5.17
CA VAL A 310 -7.83 -1.65 6.55
C VAL A 310 -6.63 -1.53 7.51
N THR A 311 -5.64 -2.42 7.37
CA THR A 311 -4.49 -2.48 8.27
C THR A 311 -3.54 -1.30 8.14
N ILE A 312 -3.48 -0.66 6.97
CA ILE A 312 -2.64 0.52 6.79
C ILE A 312 -3.09 1.71 7.65
N LEU A 313 -4.36 1.79 8.02
CA LEU A 313 -4.89 2.93 8.78
C LEU A 313 -4.29 3.02 10.20
N PRO A 314 -4.34 1.98 11.06
CA PRO A 314 -3.66 2.02 12.35
C PRO A 314 -2.12 2.07 12.20
N ALA A 315 -1.54 1.55 11.11
CA ALA A 315 -0.11 1.70 10.82
C ALA A 315 0.29 3.17 10.55
N GLN A 316 -0.54 3.91 9.81
CA GLN A 316 -0.37 5.35 9.58
C GLN A 316 -0.61 6.18 10.85
N LEU A 317 -1.61 5.79 11.68
CA LEU A 317 -1.80 6.39 13.00
C LEU A 317 -0.58 6.20 13.90
N PHE A 318 0.00 4.99 13.91
CA PHE A 318 1.21 4.73 14.69
C PHE A 318 2.37 5.62 14.25
N ALA A 319 2.64 5.73 12.95
CA ALA A 319 3.70 6.59 12.44
C ALA A 319 3.47 8.08 12.79
N TYR A 320 2.20 8.53 12.74
CA TYR A 320 1.81 9.88 13.15
C TYR A 320 2.05 10.12 14.65
N HIS A 321 1.54 9.26 15.52
CA HIS A 321 1.70 9.42 16.98
C HIS A 321 3.15 9.24 17.41
N LEU A 322 3.90 8.35 16.76
CA LEU A 322 5.32 8.15 17.03
C LEU A 322 6.13 9.42 16.68
N ALA A 323 5.86 10.05 15.56
CA ALA A 323 6.50 11.31 15.19
C ALA A 323 6.19 12.41 16.23
N ARG A 324 4.94 12.50 16.68
CA ARG A 324 4.55 13.45 17.74
C ARG A 324 5.22 13.16 19.08
N ALA A 325 5.28 11.90 19.48
CA ALA A 325 5.99 11.50 20.71
C ALA A 325 7.49 11.83 20.67
N ARG A 326 8.07 11.88 19.47
CA ARG A 326 9.45 12.33 19.23
C ARG A 326 9.59 13.85 19.10
N GLY A 327 8.49 14.61 19.20
CA GLY A 327 8.50 16.08 19.04
C GLY A 327 8.71 16.55 17.59
N LEU A 328 8.39 15.72 16.60
CA LEU A 328 8.61 16.00 15.18
C LEU A 328 7.34 16.60 14.52
N ASP A 329 7.52 17.42 13.49
CA ASP A 329 6.43 17.99 12.70
C ASP A 329 5.95 16.97 11.67
N THR A 330 4.68 16.59 11.76
CA THR A 330 4.04 15.62 10.87
C THR A 330 3.50 16.24 9.57
N GLU A 331 3.41 17.56 9.50
CA GLU A 331 2.90 18.26 8.31
C GLU A 331 4.03 18.71 7.37
N ALA A 332 5.21 19.02 7.94
CA ALA A 332 6.38 19.46 7.21
C ALA A 332 7.64 18.66 7.60
N PRO A 333 7.74 17.38 7.21
CA PRO A 333 8.94 16.59 7.43
C PRO A 333 10.16 17.22 6.74
N ARG A 334 11.35 17.04 7.38
CA ARG A 334 12.59 17.61 6.84
C ARG A 334 12.95 17.01 5.47
N THR A 335 13.55 17.81 4.60
CA THR A 335 14.19 17.40 3.34
C THR A 335 13.30 16.79 2.26
N ILE A 336 12.00 16.58 2.51
CA ILE A 336 11.07 16.07 1.51
C ILE A 336 9.99 17.10 1.20
N SER A 337 9.43 17.01 0.00
CA SER A 337 8.34 17.86 -0.48
C SER A 337 7.20 17.00 -1.04
N LYS A 338 5.99 17.56 -1.13
CA LYS A 338 4.78 16.82 -1.58
C LYS A 338 4.94 16.25 -2.99
N VAL A 339 5.67 16.93 -3.86
CA VAL A 339 5.94 16.46 -5.23
C VAL A 339 7.45 16.37 -5.44
N THR A 340 7.92 15.20 -5.83
CA THR A 340 9.31 14.96 -6.20
C THR A 340 9.39 14.70 -7.71
N LEU A 341 10.20 15.50 -8.41
CA LEU A 341 10.43 15.35 -9.83
C LEU A 341 11.68 14.49 -10.05
N THR A 342 11.50 13.25 -10.47
CA THR A 342 12.57 12.32 -10.86
C THR A 342 12.63 12.16 -12.38
N ARG A 343 13.85 11.99 -12.93
CA ARG A 343 14.07 11.76 -14.37
C ARG A 343 14.49 10.34 -14.64
#